data_3a2c5f1726eea5e4dd5372fad8281bf9
#
_entry.id   3a2c5f1726eea5e4dd5372fad8281bf9
#
_cell.length_a   1.000
_cell.length_b   1.000
_cell.length_c   1.000
_cell.angle_alpha   90.00
_cell.angle_beta   90.00
_cell.angle_gamma   90.00
#
_symmetry.space_group_name_H-M   'P 1'
#
loop_
_entity.id
_entity.type
_entity.pdbx_description
1 polymer ?
#
loop_
_entity_poly.entity_id
_entity_poly.type
_entity_poly.pdbx_seq_one_letter_code
_entity_poly.pdbx_strand_id
1 'polypeptide(L)'
;YYGDEFGLIGSGGDKEARQDLESTQVSDWQRQERVGSAPIGTGSSFDVQNHPVGEHLRVLGALRKEQPVLSTGATQVRLTENGGLVVSRFDFDDQREYLCVFNNTLEPVTLSFSTATPNSDFIALFGGTVSAKSRGDGTLTLTIPALDASLLRATEHFTEVKTAPTLEVGEDDYSDLWRFTATTSESPQQVTFLMDRGSGWARLARVPTARVDLLTPR
;
A
#
# COMPACT_ATOMS: atom_id res chain seq x y z
N TYR A 1 -9.75 9.66 -11.71
CA TYR A 1 -9.49 10.26 -13.01
C TYR A 1 -8.52 11.43 -12.83
N TYR A 2 -8.00 12.04 -13.90
CA TYR A 2 -7.15 13.24 -13.73
C TYR A 2 -7.97 14.38 -13.12
N GLY A 3 -7.33 15.17 -12.24
CA GLY A 3 -8.00 16.27 -11.55
C GLY A 3 -8.53 15.91 -10.17
N ASP A 4 -8.50 14.64 -9.75
CA ASP A 4 -8.87 14.22 -8.39
C ASP A 4 -7.99 14.94 -7.35
N GLU A 5 -6.72 15.14 -7.68
CA GLU A 5 -5.75 15.87 -6.85
C GLU A 5 -6.08 17.35 -6.66
N PHE A 6 -6.93 17.90 -7.50
CA PHE A 6 -7.46 19.26 -7.39
C PHE A 6 -8.88 19.32 -6.83
N GLY A 7 -9.43 18.18 -6.44
CA GLY A 7 -10.76 18.08 -5.89
C GLY A 7 -11.88 18.19 -6.93
N LEU A 8 -11.61 17.91 -8.21
CA LEU A 8 -12.66 17.89 -9.23
C LEU A 8 -13.66 16.80 -8.96
N ILE A 9 -14.95 17.13 -8.93
CA ILE A 9 -16.04 16.20 -8.65
C ILE A 9 -16.46 15.43 -9.91
N GLY A 10 -16.40 16.10 -11.08
CA GLY A 10 -16.80 15.51 -12.35
C GLY A 10 -18.28 15.18 -12.41
N SER A 11 -19.13 16.19 -12.19
CA SER A 11 -20.58 16.02 -12.26
C SER A 11 -21.03 15.73 -13.69
N GLY A 12 -22.09 14.94 -13.85
CA GLY A 12 -22.64 14.54 -15.13
C GLY A 12 -22.19 13.15 -15.57
N GLY A 13 -22.13 12.94 -16.88
CA GLY A 13 -21.67 11.69 -17.49
C GLY A 13 -20.17 11.64 -17.71
N ASP A 14 -19.69 10.58 -18.31
CA ASP A 14 -18.24 10.37 -18.59
C ASP A 14 -17.60 11.54 -19.38
N LYS A 15 -18.33 12.14 -20.31
CA LYS A 15 -17.83 13.24 -21.13
C LYS A 15 -17.76 14.56 -20.35
N GLU A 16 -18.80 14.82 -19.57
CA GLU A 16 -18.91 16.03 -18.75
C GLU A 16 -17.89 16.03 -17.60
N ALA A 17 -17.49 14.86 -17.13
CA ALA A 17 -16.47 14.71 -16.10
C ALA A 17 -15.02 14.97 -16.59
N ARG A 18 -14.80 15.09 -17.91
CA ARG A 18 -13.47 15.31 -18.52
C ARG A 18 -13.18 16.79 -18.66
N GLN A 19 -13.11 17.49 -17.54
CA GLN A 19 -12.83 18.93 -17.53
C GLN A 19 -11.36 19.22 -17.86
N ASP A 20 -11.13 20.41 -18.44
CA ASP A 20 -9.76 20.90 -18.62
C ASP A 20 -9.12 21.28 -17.28
N LEU A 21 -7.82 21.02 -17.15
CA LEU A 21 -7.00 21.46 -16.00
C LEU A 21 -6.45 22.87 -16.14
N GLU A 22 -6.97 23.64 -17.08
CA GLU A 22 -6.59 25.01 -17.36
C GLU A 22 -7.81 25.93 -17.21
N SER A 23 -7.58 27.22 -17.36
CA SER A 23 -8.65 28.21 -17.40
C SER A 23 -9.68 27.87 -18.47
N THR A 24 -10.94 27.81 -18.08
CA THR A 24 -12.03 27.42 -18.97
C THR A 24 -12.98 28.58 -19.28
N GLN A 25 -13.57 28.58 -20.49
CA GLN A 25 -14.67 29.44 -20.86
C GLN A 25 -16.03 28.70 -20.78
N VAL A 26 -16.04 27.42 -20.46
CA VAL A 26 -17.26 26.63 -20.27
C VAL A 26 -17.91 27.02 -18.97
N SER A 27 -19.06 27.68 -19.03
CA SER A 27 -19.73 28.29 -17.86
C SER A 27 -20.08 27.28 -16.76
N ASP A 28 -20.41 26.05 -17.14
CA ASP A 28 -20.75 25.01 -16.19
C ASP A 28 -19.51 24.53 -15.41
N TRP A 29 -18.38 24.40 -16.08
CA TRP A 29 -17.12 24.05 -15.43
C TRP A 29 -16.60 25.17 -14.51
N GLN A 30 -16.80 26.43 -14.90
CA GLN A 30 -16.41 27.57 -14.07
C GLN A 30 -17.13 27.61 -12.73
N ARG A 31 -18.38 27.11 -12.67
CA ARG A 31 -19.20 27.10 -11.47
C ARG A 31 -19.18 25.78 -10.70
N GLN A 32 -18.59 24.74 -11.29
CA GLN A 32 -18.60 23.43 -10.69
C GLN A 32 -17.85 23.42 -9.35
N GLU A 33 -18.47 22.87 -8.34
CA GLU A 33 -17.88 22.71 -7.02
C GLU A 33 -16.67 21.78 -7.06
N ARG A 34 -15.73 22.05 -6.18
CA ARG A 34 -14.55 21.20 -5.94
C ARG A 34 -14.47 20.84 -4.47
N VAL A 35 -13.96 19.65 -4.16
CA VAL A 35 -13.66 19.26 -2.78
C VAL A 35 -12.43 20.06 -2.28
N GLY A 36 -12.60 20.73 -1.13
CA GLY A 36 -11.50 21.46 -0.48
C GLY A 36 -11.08 22.77 -1.12
N SER A 37 -11.83 23.26 -2.12
CA SER A 37 -11.48 24.49 -2.85
C SER A 37 -12.72 25.19 -3.43
N ALA A 38 -12.61 26.46 -3.74
CA ALA A 38 -13.62 27.19 -4.50
C ALA A 38 -13.70 26.65 -5.93
N PRO A 39 -14.83 26.89 -6.66
CA PRO A 39 -14.93 26.63 -8.07
C PRO A 39 -13.79 27.28 -8.88
N ILE A 40 -13.46 26.70 -10.05
CA ILE A 40 -12.35 27.18 -10.87
C ILE A 40 -12.51 28.66 -11.28
N GLY A 41 -13.72 29.06 -11.66
CA GLY A 41 -13.98 30.41 -12.15
C GLY A 41 -13.36 30.69 -13.52
N THR A 42 -13.50 31.93 -13.97
CA THR A 42 -12.93 32.38 -15.26
C THR A 42 -11.51 32.88 -15.06
N GLY A 43 -10.59 32.41 -15.90
CA GLY A 43 -9.19 32.84 -15.86
C GLY A 43 -8.38 32.31 -14.69
N SER A 44 -8.94 31.39 -13.89
CA SER A 44 -8.21 30.72 -12.82
C SER A 44 -7.37 29.59 -13.38
N SER A 45 -6.16 29.41 -12.88
CA SER A 45 -5.36 28.22 -13.05
C SER A 45 -5.48 27.34 -11.80
N PHE A 46 -5.23 26.05 -11.96
CA PHE A 46 -5.15 25.15 -10.82
C PHE A 46 -3.92 25.46 -9.98
N ASP A 47 -4.13 25.69 -8.70
CA ASP A 47 -3.05 25.80 -7.72
C ASP A 47 -2.87 24.44 -7.03
N VAL A 48 -1.97 23.64 -7.59
CA VAL A 48 -1.61 22.31 -7.04
C VAL A 48 -0.94 22.41 -5.69
N GLN A 49 -0.16 23.48 -5.50
CA GLN A 49 0.69 23.59 -4.29
C GLN A 49 -0.12 23.86 -3.03
N ASN A 50 -1.27 24.51 -3.17
CA ASN A 50 -2.11 24.89 -2.03
C ASN A 50 -3.41 24.09 -1.94
N HIS A 51 -3.62 23.12 -2.83
CA HIS A 51 -4.82 22.28 -2.76
C HIS A 51 -4.65 21.16 -1.73
N PRO A 52 -5.56 21.01 -0.73
CA PRO A 52 -5.36 20.08 0.38
C PRO A 52 -5.24 18.61 -0.06
N VAL A 53 -5.97 18.17 -1.08
CA VAL A 53 -5.86 16.82 -1.63
C VAL A 53 -4.52 16.65 -2.35
N GLY A 54 -4.13 17.60 -3.21
CA GLY A 54 -2.85 17.58 -3.90
C GLY A 54 -1.66 17.57 -2.95
N GLU A 55 -1.71 18.38 -1.89
CA GLU A 55 -0.69 18.39 -0.85
C GLU A 55 -0.61 17.06 -0.10
N HIS A 56 -1.75 16.47 0.24
CA HIS A 56 -1.78 15.15 0.89
C HIS A 56 -1.16 14.06 0.00
N LEU A 57 -1.51 14.03 -1.29
CA LEU A 57 -0.92 13.09 -2.25
C LEU A 57 0.59 13.30 -2.41
N ARG A 58 1.05 14.55 -2.39
CA ARG A 58 2.49 14.87 -2.42
C ARG A 58 3.21 14.31 -1.19
N VAL A 59 2.63 14.45 0.00
CA VAL A 59 3.18 13.91 1.25
C VAL A 59 3.23 12.38 1.20
N LEU A 60 2.15 11.72 0.75
CA LEU A 60 2.13 10.26 0.60
C LEU A 60 3.14 9.78 -0.45
N GLY A 61 3.31 10.52 -1.55
CA GLY A 61 4.33 10.24 -2.56
C GLY A 61 5.76 10.33 -2.02
N ALA A 62 6.05 11.34 -1.19
CA ALA A 62 7.32 11.48 -0.49
C ALA A 62 7.54 10.33 0.50
N LEU A 63 6.56 10.01 1.34
CA LEU A 63 6.61 8.90 2.27
C LEU A 63 6.91 7.56 1.55
N ARG A 64 6.24 7.31 0.42
CA ARG A 64 6.48 6.09 -0.38
C ARG A 64 7.90 6.03 -0.96
N LYS A 65 8.48 7.18 -1.27
CA LYS A 65 9.87 7.29 -1.74
C LYS A 65 10.87 7.09 -0.60
N GLU A 66 10.60 7.64 0.57
CA GLU A 66 11.43 7.52 1.77
C GLU A 66 11.37 6.12 2.39
N GLN A 67 10.24 5.43 2.22
CA GLN A 67 9.99 4.10 2.76
C GLN A 67 9.76 3.09 1.62
N PRO A 68 10.84 2.56 0.97
CA PRO A 68 10.73 1.66 -0.18
C PRO A 68 9.90 0.40 0.09
N VAL A 69 9.82 -0.04 1.35
CA VAL A 69 8.97 -1.15 1.79
C VAL A 69 7.51 -0.97 1.39
N LEU A 70 7.01 0.25 1.28
CA LEU A 70 5.65 0.55 0.81
C LEU A 70 5.43 0.20 -0.68
N SER A 71 6.51 0.03 -1.43
CA SER A 71 6.47 -0.36 -2.86
C SER A 71 6.88 -1.82 -3.08
N THR A 72 7.91 -2.28 -2.40
CA THR A 72 8.59 -3.56 -2.68
C THR A 72 8.45 -4.60 -1.58
N GLY A 73 8.01 -4.20 -0.38
CA GLY A 73 7.89 -5.10 0.76
C GLY A 73 6.79 -6.16 0.57
N ALA A 74 6.96 -7.30 1.20
CA ALA A 74 5.92 -8.32 1.28
C ALA A 74 4.70 -7.79 2.02
N THR A 75 3.52 -8.30 1.69
CA THR A 75 2.25 -7.79 2.22
C THR A 75 1.50 -8.90 2.94
N GLN A 76 1.02 -8.62 4.14
CA GLN A 76 0.12 -9.48 4.87
C GLN A 76 -1.00 -8.67 5.53
N VAL A 77 -2.25 -9.00 5.23
CA VAL A 77 -3.40 -8.45 5.95
C VAL A 77 -3.44 -9.08 7.34
N ARG A 78 -3.44 -8.26 8.38
CA ARG A 78 -3.50 -8.70 9.78
C ARG A 78 -4.92 -8.76 10.28
N LEU A 79 -5.68 -7.74 9.99
CA LEU A 79 -7.04 -7.61 10.48
C LEU A 79 -7.86 -6.69 9.57
N THR A 80 -9.14 -7.01 9.42
CA THR A 80 -10.15 -6.15 8.78
C THR A 80 -11.43 -6.28 9.58
N GLU A 81 -11.73 -5.30 10.43
CA GLU A 81 -12.95 -5.28 11.23
C GLU A 81 -13.30 -3.86 11.69
N ASN A 82 -14.57 -3.62 12.02
CA ASN A 82 -15.07 -2.37 12.62
C ASN A 82 -14.65 -1.10 11.86
N GLY A 83 -14.50 -1.19 10.53
CA GLY A 83 -14.03 -0.08 9.69
C GLY A 83 -12.52 0.17 9.76
N GLY A 84 -11.79 -0.64 10.51
CA GLY A 84 -10.33 -0.64 10.56
C GLY A 84 -9.70 -1.69 9.66
N LEU A 85 -8.54 -1.36 9.11
CA LEU A 85 -7.69 -2.27 8.34
C LEU A 85 -6.27 -2.17 8.85
N VAL A 86 -5.64 -3.31 9.07
CA VAL A 86 -4.22 -3.40 9.42
C VAL A 86 -3.50 -4.30 8.42
N VAL A 87 -2.43 -3.78 7.85
CA VAL A 87 -1.60 -4.48 6.87
C VAL A 87 -0.14 -4.39 7.30
N SER A 88 0.51 -5.54 7.45
CA SER A 88 1.97 -5.59 7.58
C SER A 88 2.64 -5.50 6.21
N ARG A 89 3.70 -4.69 6.16
CA ARG A 89 4.67 -4.65 5.07
C ARG A 89 6.01 -5.11 5.63
N PHE A 90 6.68 -6.02 4.93
CA PHE A 90 7.94 -6.60 5.39
C PHE A 90 9.09 -6.16 4.50
N ASP A 91 10.08 -5.54 5.13
CA ASP A 91 11.37 -5.29 4.50
C ASP A 91 12.30 -6.46 4.84
N PHE A 92 12.57 -7.32 3.86
CA PHE A 92 13.43 -8.49 4.05
C PHE A 92 14.93 -8.14 3.99
N ASP A 93 15.28 -6.99 3.47
CA ASP A 93 16.68 -6.54 3.44
C ASP A 93 17.09 -5.97 4.81
N ASP A 94 16.20 -5.20 5.46
CA ASP A 94 16.38 -4.67 6.83
C ASP A 94 15.70 -5.53 7.91
N GLN A 95 15.02 -6.61 7.54
CA GLN A 95 14.26 -7.49 8.45
C GLN A 95 13.29 -6.73 9.37
N ARG A 96 12.62 -5.71 8.85
CA ARG A 96 11.69 -4.85 9.60
C ARG A 96 10.25 -5.05 9.17
N GLU A 97 9.38 -5.13 10.15
CA GLU A 97 7.93 -5.08 9.93
C GLU A 97 7.43 -3.64 10.03
N TYR A 98 6.64 -3.25 9.05
CA TYR A 98 5.92 -1.99 9.05
C TYR A 98 4.42 -2.28 9.09
N LEU A 99 3.66 -1.45 9.78
CA LEU A 99 2.21 -1.53 9.85
C LEU A 99 1.62 -0.32 9.13
N CYS A 100 0.85 -0.59 8.08
CA CYS A 100 -0.08 0.37 7.51
C CYS A 100 -1.43 0.14 8.17
N VAL A 101 -1.92 1.13 8.90
CA VAL A 101 -3.18 1.05 9.63
C VAL A 101 -4.13 2.12 9.11
N PHE A 102 -5.41 1.77 8.99
CA PHE A 102 -6.44 2.63 8.42
C PHE A 102 -7.72 2.54 9.25
N ASN A 103 -8.37 3.67 9.41
CA ASN A 103 -9.72 3.78 9.98
C ASN A 103 -10.57 4.65 9.07
N ASN A 104 -11.61 4.09 8.48
CA ASN A 104 -12.56 4.79 7.60
C ASN A 104 -13.86 5.22 8.32
N THR A 105 -13.86 5.16 9.64
CA THR A 105 -15.00 5.59 10.45
C THR A 105 -14.82 6.99 11.03
N LEU A 106 -15.90 7.60 11.50
CA LEU A 106 -15.91 8.91 12.14
C LEU A 106 -15.52 8.88 13.63
N GLU A 107 -15.25 7.68 14.17
CA GLU A 107 -14.87 7.47 15.57
C GLU A 107 -13.52 6.73 15.64
N PRO A 108 -12.72 6.93 16.70
CA PRO A 108 -11.53 6.14 16.92
C PRO A 108 -11.87 4.66 17.06
N VAL A 109 -11.04 3.78 16.46
CA VAL A 109 -11.20 2.33 16.57
C VAL A 109 -9.99 1.72 17.25
N THR A 110 -10.23 0.81 18.21
CA THR A 110 -9.17 0.04 18.87
C THR A 110 -9.17 -1.38 18.33
N LEU A 111 -8.04 -1.78 17.76
CA LEU A 111 -7.84 -3.11 17.16
C LEU A 111 -6.73 -3.87 17.89
N SER A 112 -6.90 -5.17 18.02
CA SER A 112 -5.89 -6.08 18.59
C SER A 112 -5.62 -7.22 17.61
N PHE A 113 -4.35 -7.40 17.25
CA PHE A 113 -3.92 -8.34 16.22
C PHE A 113 -2.51 -8.86 16.51
N SER A 114 -2.10 -9.92 15.81
CA SER A 114 -0.74 -10.47 15.91
C SER A 114 0.19 -9.80 14.89
N THR A 115 1.39 -9.46 15.33
CA THR A 115 2.52 -9.00 14.51
C THR A 115 3.53 -10.14 14.32
N ALA A 116 4.46 -10.00 13.41
CA ALA A 116 5.60 -10.91 13.26
C ALA A 116 6.81 -10.53 14.13
N THR A 117 6.70 -9.44 14.88
CA THR A 117 7.81 -8.88 15.65
C THR A 117 7.39 -8.76 17.13
N PRO A 118 7.53 -9.85 17.94
CA PRO A 118 7.23 -9.82 19.37
C PRO A 118 8.18 -8.90 20.14
N ASN A 119 7.69 -8.36 21.27
CA ASN A 119 8.43 -7.47 22.17
C ASN A 119 9.02 -6.21 21.53
N SER A 120 8.53 -5.81 20.36
CA SER A 120 9.01 -4.66 19.61
C SER A 120 8.17 -3.41 19.88
N ASP A 121 8.82 -2.27 19.96
CA ASP A 121 8.15 -0.99 19.82
C ASP A 121 7.85 -0.75 18.33
N PHE A 122 6.62 -0.31 18.04
CA PHE A 122 6.19 0.14 16.72
C PHE A 122 6.12 1.67 16.76
N ILE A 123 7.08 2.32 16.14
CA ILE A 123 7.24 3.78 16.13
C ILE A 123 6.44 4.36 14.97
N ALA A 124 5.58 5.35 15.28
CA ALA A 124 4.84 6.07 14.24
C ALA A 124 5.80 6.91 13.38
N LEU A 125 5.72 6.70 12.07
CA LEU A 125 6.45 7.44 11.04
C LEU A 125 5.56 8.43 10.32
N PHE A 126 4.26 8.16 10.27
CA PHE A 126 3.26 8.99 9.60
C PHE A 126 1.88 8.73 10.22
N GLY A 127 0.99 9.75 10.16
CA GLY A 127 -0.40 9.68 10.63
C GLY A 127 -0.57 10.02 12.11
N GLY A 128 -1.78 9.84 12.62
CA GLY A 128 -2.18 10.18 13.98
C GLY A 128 -2.12 9.05 14.99
N THR A 129 -1.91 7.81 14.54
CA THR A 129 -1.79 6.64 15.43
C THR A 129 -0.50 6.72 16.24
N VAL A 130 -0.62 6.63 17.57
CA VAL A 130 0.53 6.69 18.47
C VAL A 130 1.34 5.39 18.46
N SER A 131 2.63 5.50 18.78
CA SER A 131 3.51 4.34 18.94
C SER A 131 3.01 3.40 20.04
N ALA A 132 3.19 2.10 19.83
CA ALA A 132 2.77 1.06 20.77
C ALA A 132 3.76 -0.10 20.77
N LYS A 133 3.70 -0.96 21.80
CA LYS A 133 4.60 -2.10 21.94
C LYS A 133 3.85 -3.43 21.80
N SER A 134 4.38 -4.32 20.96
CA SER A 134 3.90 -5.69 20.86
C SER A 134 4.31 -6.50 22.11
N ARG A 135 3.46 -7.43 22.50
CA ARG A 135 3.71 -8.37 23.62
C ARG A 135 4.66 -9.48 23.18
N GLY A 136 5.08 -10.32 24.14
CA GLY A 136 5.95 -11.47 23.89
C GLY A 136 5.33 -12.56 23.00
N ASP A 137 4.00 -12.58 22.88
CA ASP A 137 3.26 -13.45 21.96
C ASP A 137 3.01 -12.80 20.57
N GLY A 138 3.56 -11.61 20.35
CA GLY A 138 3.37 -10.82 19.13
C GLY A 138 2.08 -10.00 19.09
N THR A 139 1.20 -10.10 20.07
CA THR A 139 -0.04 -9.32 20.09
C THR A 139 0.25 -7.84 20.25
N LEU A 140 -0.33 -7.01 19.38
CA LEU A 140 -0.30 -5.56 19.44
C LEU A 140 -1.73 -5.01 19.48
N THR A 141 -1.96 -4.02 20.33
CA THR A 141 -3.22 -3.28 20.38
C THR A 141 -2.95 -1.82 20.03
N LEU A 142 -3.67 -1.30 19.05
CA LEU A 142 -3.59 0.08 18.59
C LEU A 142 -4.95 0.75 18.63
N THR A 143 -4.98 2.03 18.99
CA THR A 143 -6.14 2.89 18.76
C THR A 143 -5.83 3.80 17.57
N ILE A 144 -6.62 3.68 16.51
CA ILE A 144 -6.48 4.42 15.26
C ILE A 144 -7.49 5.57 15.31
N PRO A 145 -7.08 6.83 15.19
CA PRO A 145 -8.00 7.97 15.17
C PRO A 145 -9.05 7.86 14.06
N ALA A 146 -10.13 8.62 14.17
CA ALA A 146 -11.15 8.72 13.14
C ALA A 146 -10.56 9.18 11.81
N LEU A 147 -10.96 8.58 10.69
CA LEU A 147 -10.53 8.94 9.33
C LEU A 147 -8.99 9.04 9.18
N ASP A 148 -8.25 8.18 9.87
CA ASP A 148 -6.78 8.20 9.88
C ASP A 148 -6.18 7.10 9.01
N ALA A 149 -5.01 7.40 8.45
CA ALA A 149 -4.11 6.44 7.82
C ALA A 149 -2.71 6.66 8.39
N SER A 150 -2.15 5.66 9.05
CA SER A 150 -0.85 5.77 9.70
C SER A 150 0.12 4.68 9.27
N LEU A 151 1.41 5.01 9.35
CA LEU A 151 2.52 4.09 9.14
C LEU A 151 3.35 4.00 10.42
N LEU A 152 3.53 2.77 10.91
CA LEU A 152 4.41 2.49 12.04
C LEU A 152 5.50 1.51 11.62
N ARG A 153 6.67 1.57 12.26
CA ARG A 153 7.80 0.66 12.01
C ARG A 153 8.24 -0.02 13.31
N ALA A 154 8.45 -1.33 13.24
CA ALA A 154 9.06 -2.10 14.33
C ALA A 154 10.51 -1.67 14.60
N THR A 155 10.91 -1.59 15.87
CA THR A 155 12.30 -1.34 16.28
C THR A 155 13.14 -2.62 16.30
N GLU A 156 12.49 -3.75 16.49
CA GLU A 156 13.14 -5.06 16.48
C GLU A 156 13.01 -5.72 15.10
N HIS A 157 13.88 -6.68 14.84
CA HIS A 157 13.85 -7.48 13.63
C HIS A 157 12.82 -8.60 13.77
N PHE A 158 12.08 -8.91 12.71
CA PHE A 158 11.31 -10.15 12.69
C PHE A 158 12.24 -11.35 12.42
N THR A 159 11.86 -12.52 12.93
CA THR A 159 12.60 -13.74 12.64
C THR A 159 12.19 -14.28 11.28
N GLU A 160 13.13 -14.35 10.35
CA GLU A 160 12.92 -14.98 9.06
C GLU A 160 12.91 -16.51 9.23
N VAL A 161 11.82 -17.15 8.79
CA VAL A 161 11.75 -18.61 8.72
C VAL A 161 12.17 -19.05 7.32
N LYS A 162 13.24 -19.85 7.23
CA LYS A 162 13.80 -20.36 5.98
C LYS A 162 13.26 -21.74 5.66
N THR A 163 11.97 -21.87 5.43
CA THR A 163 11.36 -23.10 4.95
C THR A 163 11.35 -23.10 3.42
N ALA A 164 11.86 -24.18 2.81
CA ALA A 164 11.82 -24.32 1.36
C ALA A 164 10.36 -24.38 0.89
N PRO A 165 9.96 -23.55 -0.10
CA PRO A 165 8.63 -23.65 -0.67
C PRO A 165 8.45 -24.94 -1.45
N THR A 166 7.21 -25.42 -1.56
CA THR A 166 6.85 -26.41 -2.55
C THR A 166 6.78 -25.75 -3.92
N LEU A 167 7.46 -26.33 -4.92
CA LEU A 167 7.45 -25.82 -6.29
C LEU A 167 6.69 -26.82 -7.18
N GLU A 168 5.65 -26.35 -7.83
CA GLU A 168 4.93 -27.06 -8.89
C GLU A 168 5.23 -26.38 -10.23
N VAL A 169 5.45 -27.20 -11.27
CA VAL A 169 5.69 -26.73 -12.63
C VAL A 169 4.64 -27.35 -13.52
N GLY A 170 3.92 -26.52 -14.26
CA GLY A 170 2.87 -26.95 -15.18
C GLY A 170 2.81 -26.05 -16.42
N GLU A 171 1.99 -26.45 -17.36
CA GLU A 171 1.64 -25.62 -18.51
C GLU A 171 0.53 -24.67 -18.11
N ASP A 172 0.54 -23.47 -18.67
CA ASP A 172 -0.59 -22.55 -18.50
C ASP A 172 -1.71 -22.94 -19.48
N ASP A 173 -2.94 -23.09 -18.96
CA ASP A 173 -4.09 -23.55 -19.74
C ASP A 173 -4.55 -22.55 -20.82
N TYR A 174 -4.09 -21.30 -20.75
CA TYR A 174 -4.55 -20.19 -21.59
C TYR A 174 -3.46 -19.53 -22.45
N SER A 175 -2.22 -20.01 -22.34
CA SER A 175 -1.08 -19.40 -23.04
C SER A 175 0.03 -20.42 -23.31
N ASP A 176 0.93 -20.11 -24.23
CA ASP A 176 2.16 -20.89 -24.49
C ASP A 176 3.25 -20.61 -23.45
N LEU A 177 2.87 -20.49 -22.17
CA LEU A 177 3.77 -20.19 -21.09
C LEU A 177 3.90 -21.35 -20.11
N TRP A 178 5.04 -21.46 -19.45
CA TRP A 178 5.21 -22.30 -18.29
C TRP A 178 4.71 -21.59 -17.05
N ARG A 179 3.94 -22.29 -16.22
CA ARG A 179 3.51 -21.82 -14.89
C ARG A 179 4.37 -22.48 -13.82
N PHE A 180 5.00 -21.64 -12.99
CA PHE A 180 5.73 -22.04 -11.81
C PHE A 180 4.93 -21.58 -10.58
N THR A 181 4.38 -22.52 -9.83
CA THR A 181 3.64 -22.21 -8.59
C THR A 181 4.50 -22.54 -7.39
N ALA A 182 4.89 -21.55 -6.62
CA ALA A 182 5.53 -21.73 -5.35
C ALA A 182 4.52 -21.53 -4.21
N THR A 183 4.41 -22.51 -3.32
CA THR A 183 3.56 -22.47 -2.15
C THR A 183 4.40 -22.62 -0.89
N THR A 184 4.15 -21.77 0.10
CA THR A 184 4.81 -21.83 1.38
C THR A 184 3.77 -21.91 2.51
N SER A 185 4.13 -22.52 3.63
CA SER A 185 3.23 -22.74 4.76
C SER A 185 3.31 -21.66 5.83
N GLU A 186 4.24 -20.73 5.73
CA GLU A 186 4.57 -19.80 6.81
C GLU A 186 4.56 -18.34 6.34
N SER A 187 4.34 -17.43 7.29
CA SER A 187 4.26 -15.99 7.08
C SER A 187 5.07 -15.25 8.16
N PRO A 188 5.77 -14.16 7.86
CA PRO A 188 5.84 -13.45 6.57
C PRO A 188 6.76 -14.14 5.56
N GLN A 189 6.47 -13.96 4.26
CA GLN A 189 7.21 -14.66 3.22
C GLN A 189 7.52 -13.78 2.02
N GLN A 190 8.66 -14.10 1.43
CA GLN A 190 9.04 -13.62 0.13
C GLN A 190 9.62 -14.79 -0.66
N VAL A 191 9.05 -15.08 -1.82
CA VAL A 191 9.53 -16.11 -2.72
C VAL A 191 10.39 -15.47 -3.80
N THR A 192 11.62 -15.99 -3.96
CA THR A 192 12.52 -15.59 -5.05
C THR A 192 12.65 -16.74 -6.02
N PHE A 193 12.25 -16.53 -7.26
CA PHE A 193 12.50 -17.45 -8.35
C PHE A 193 13.87 -17.21 -8.95
N LEU A 194 14.68 -18.25 -9.02
CA LEU A 194 16.01 -18.26 -9.63
C LEU A 194 15.99 -19.21 -10.82
N MET A 195 16.72 -18.86 -11.87
CA MET A 195 16.94 -19.73 -13.03
C MET A 195 18.44 -19.85 -13.27
N ASP A 196 18.92 -21.08 -13.42
CA ASP A 196 20.27 -21.33 -13.96
C ASP A 196 20.21 -21.33 -15.48
N ARG A 197 20.95 -20.44 -16.12
CA ARG A 197 21.08 -20.31 -17.56
C ARG A 197 22.41 -20.85 -18.08
N GLY A 198 23.09 -21.71 -17.29
CA GLY A 198 24.41 -22.24 -17.64
C GLY A 198 25.58 -21.30 -17.32
N SER A 199 25.31 -20.07 -16.98
CA SER A 199 26.29 -19.07 -16.52
C SER A 199 26.16 -18.73 -15.03
N GLY A 200 25.31 -19.50 -14.32
CA GLY A 200 24.97 -19.31 -12.91
C GLY A 200 23.52 -18.89 -12.69
N TRP A 201 23.14 -18.85 -11.42
CA TRP A 201 21.77 -18.53 -10.99
C TRP A 201 21.45 -17.03 -11.19
N ALA A 202 20.43 -16.74 -11.98
CA ALA A 202 19.89 -15.41 -12.17
C ALA A 202 18.50 -15.30 -11.53
N ARG A 203 18.23 -14.18 -10.88
CA ARG A 203 16.91 -13.90 -10.31
C ARG A 203 15.92 -13.57 -11.42
N LEU A 204 14.83 -14.33 -11.51
CA LEU A 204 13.71 -14.08 -12.43
C LEU A 204 12.67 -13.14 -11.82
N ALA A 205 12.27 -13.45 -10.59
CA ALA A 205 11.25 -12.69 -9.88
C ALA A 205 11.45 -12.78 -8.38
N ARG A 206 10.96 -11.77 -7.66
CA ARG A 206 10.87 -11.72 -6.21
C ARG A 206 9.46 -11.28 -5.85
N VAL A 207 8.70 -12.10 -5.16
CA VAL A 207 7.28 -11.89 -4.96
C VAL A 207 6.90 -12.06 -3.49
N PRO A 208 6.17 -11.10 -2.94
CA PRO A 208 5.90 -11.02 -1.51
C PRO A 208 4.58 -11.69 -1.09
N THR A 209 4.33 -12.92 -1.52
CA THR A 209 3.12 -13.66 -1.14
C THR A 209 3.40 -15.11 -0.80
N ALA A 210 2.49 -15.76 -0.08
CA ALA A 210 2.59 -17.17 0.30
C ALA A 210 2.36 -18.13 -0.88
N ARG A 211 1.70 -17.67 -1.94
CA ARG A 211 1.52 -18.39 -3.20
C ARG A 211 1.78 -17.45 -4.37
N VAL A 212 2.60 -17.89 -5.30
CA VAL A 212 2.99 -17.12 -6.47
C VAL A 212 2.98 -17.99 -7.70
N ASP A 213 2.33 -17.51 -8.74
CA ASP A 213 2.42 -18.04 -10.07
C ASP A 213 3.33 -17.12 -10.91
N LEU A 214 4.40 -17.68 -11.44
CA LEU A 214 5.28 -17.02 -12.39
C LEU A 214 5.05 -17.64 -13.77
N LEU A 215 4.69 -16.82 -14.75
CA LEU A 215 4.56 -17.23 -16.13
C LEU A 215 5.83 -16.84 -16.90
N THR A 216 6.42 -17.81 -17.61
CA THR A 216 7.60 -17.59 -18.45
C THR A 216 7.37 -18.19 -19.83
N PRO A 217 7.92 -17.58 -20.89
CA PRO A 217 7.88 -18.20 -22.23
C PRO A 217 8.48 -19.61 -22.22
N ARG A 218 7.92 -20.48 -23.04
CA ARG A 218 8.42 -21.85 -23.31
C ARG A 218 9.76 -21.83 -24.04
#